data_e993a64d8d3275a5f363059b61779673
#
_entry.id   e993a64d8d3275a5f363059b61779673
#
_cell.length_a   1.000
_cell.length_b   1.000
_cell.length_c   1.000
_cell.angle_alpha   90.00
_cell.angle_beta   90.00
_cell.angle_gamma   90.00
#
_symmetry.space_group_name_H-M   'P 1'
#
loop_
_entity.id
_entity.type
_entity.pdbx_description
1 polymer ?
#
loop_
_entity_poly.entity_id
_entity_poly.type
_entity_poly.pdbx_seq_one_letter_code
_entity_poly.pdbx_strand_id
1 'polypeptide(L)'
;GAERSVIITITAGKEEAKFTLKQLAGNGSNPVPDPEKPSGYASMLEIPALKGGSMNQFITHTTKRNGKDYPTYSLEYSYKYKHSYWIAYRFDNTTGGNVGRNEAYKPDPELPSQYAAKHNDYTNSGYTRGHLCASSDRQYSKEANQQTFYMSNISPQSGNGFNQSGSAWNTGEDKVQAWGYNISRSTDTLYVVKGGTIGEGMIKGYIKNEIAIPKYFFMAVLFRSGDNYKAIGFYMPHENLKDDPDKKDPKKYLMSIDALEQETGIDFF
;
A
#
# COMPACT_ATOMS: atom_id res chain seq x y z
N GLY A 1 24.61 15.69 -11.62
CA GLY A 1 23.86 15.54 -12.86
C GLY A 1 23.09 16.83 -13.16
N ALA A 2 22.72 17.08 -14.41
CA ALA A 2 21.92 18.23 -14.77
C ALA A 2 20.47 18.05 -14.31
N GLU A 3 19.80 19.15 -13.95
CA GLU A 3 18.36 19.18 -13.67
C GLU A 3 17.59 18.62 -14.89
N ARG A 4 16.65 17.74 -14.67
CA ARG A 4 15.77 17.18 -15.72
C ARG A 4 14.33 17.40 -15.33
N SER A 5 13.50 17.80 -16.28
CA SER A 5 12.06 17.88 -16.07
C SER A 5 11.30 17.10 -17.14
N VAL A 6 10.24 16.43 -16.73
CA VAL A 6 9.30 15.72 -17.60
C VAL A 6 7.89 16.22 -17.31
N ILE A 7 7.15 16.55 -18.36
CA ILE A 7 5.73 16.89 -18.24
C ILE A 7 4.92 15.63 -18.48
N ILE A 8 4.15 15.22 -17.50
CA ILE A 8 3.20 14.11 -17.61
C ILE A 8 1.83 14.70 -17.89
N THR A 9 1.22 14.29 -19.00
CA THR A 9 -0.15 14.64 -19.36
C THR A 9 -1.07 13.43 -19.09
N ILE A 10 -2.07 13.60 -18.27
CA ILE A 10 -3.11 12.60 -18.05
C ILE A 10 -4.38 13.08 -18.75
N THR A 11 -4.87 12.29 -19.70
CA THR A 11 -6.10 12.58 -20.45
C THR A 11 -7.20 11.62 -20.03
N ALA A 12 -8.36 12.15 -19.62
CA ALA A 12 -9.55 11.39 -19.31
C ALA A 12 -10.73 11.96 -20.12
N GLY A 13 -11.01 11.37 -21.27
CA GLY A 13 -12.00 11.89 -22.23
C GLY A 13 -11.54 13.21 -22.84
N LYS A 14 -12.28 14.31 -22.58
CA LYS A 14 -11.94 15.66 -23.04
C LYS A 14 -11.14 16.49 -22.03
N GLU A 15 -10.89 15.96 -20.84
CA GLU A 15 -10.15 16.65 -19.81
C GLU A 15 -8.68 16.21 -19.78
N GLU A 16 -7.79 17.17 -19.62
CA GLU A 16 -6.35 16.99 -19.61
C GLU A 16 -5.77 17.62 -18.34
N ALA A 17 -4.97 16.86 -17.58
CA ALA A 17 -4.22 17.35 -16.44
C ALA A 17 -2.70 17.19 -16.73
N LYS A 18 -1.92 18.27 -16.51
CA LYS A 18 -0.48 18.28 -16.73
C LYS A 18 0.26 18.39 -15.40
N PHE A 19 1.23 17.51 -15.18
CA PHE A 19 2.13 17.53 -14.03
C PHE A 19 3.57 17.62 -14.52
N THR A 20 4.37 18.49 -13.88
CA THR A 20 5.80 18.58 -14.17
C THR A 20 6.57 17.85 -13.07
N LEU A 21 7.26 16.77 -13.43
CA LEU A 21 8.26 16.15 -12.57
C LEU A 21 9.60 16.84 -12.81
N LYS A 22 10.22 17.32 -11.72
CA LYS A 22 11.58 17.89 -11.75
C LYS A 22 12.51 16.99 -10.95
N GLN A 23 13.54 16.46 -11.61
CA GLN A 23 14.69 15.91 -10.93
C GLN A 23 15.66 17.06 -10.65
N LEU A 24 15.85 17.43 -9.38
CA LEU A 24 16.83 18.47 -9.02
C LEU A 24 18.25 18.00 -9.32
N ALA A 25 19.09 18.93 -9.74
CA ALA A 25 20.52 18.68 -9.87
C ALA A 25 21.08 18.31 -8.51
N GLY A 26 21.67 17.14 -8.37
CA GLY A 26 22.36 16.75 -7.13
C GLY A 26 23.50 17.73 -6.86
N ASN A 27 23.44 18.46 -5.74
CA ASN A 27 24.59 19.18 -5.24
C ASN A 27 25.70 18.16 -4.97
N GLY A 28 26.87 18.36 -5.59
CA GLY A 28 28.03 17.48 -5.48
C GLY A 28 28.70 17.48 -4.09
N SER A 29 27.93 17.17 -3.05
CA SER A 29 28.46 16.73 -1.79
C SER A 29 28.78 15.24 -1.90
N ASN A 30 29.96 14.81 -1.42
CA ASN A 30 30.37 13.42 -1.39
C ASN A 30 29.19 12.51 -1.04
N PRO A 31 28.96 11.39 -1.77
CA PRO A 31 27.89 10.48 -1.42
C PRO A 31 28.13 10.05 0.02
N VAL A 32 27.19 10.38 0.91
CA VAL A 32 27.03 9.65 2.16
C VAL A 32 26.97 8.19 1.73
N PRO A 33 27.76 7.25 2.34
CA PRO A 33 27.68 5.86 1.97
C PRO A 33 26.22 5.46 2.03
N ASP A 34 25.70 5.05 0.87
CA ASP A 34 24.34 4.54 0.74
C ASP A 34 24.21 3.42 1.79
N PRO A 35 23.31 3.50 2.77
CA PRO A 35 23.11 2.41 3.71
C PRO A 35 22.90 1.18 2.85
N GLU A 36 23.70 0.12 3.05
CA GLU A 36 23.82 -1.08 2.21
C GLU A 36 22.48 -1.40 1.55
N LYS A 37 22.42 -1.26 0.21
CA LYS A 37 21.18 -1.45 -0.52
C LYS A 37 20.57 -2.78 -0.12
N PRO A 38 19.34 -2.82 0.40
CA PRO A 38 18.75 -4.06 0.88
C PRO A 38 18.85 -5.13 -0.20
N SER A 39 19.26 -6.35 0.16
CA SER A 39 19.35 -7.47 -0.77
C SER A 39 18.05 -8.28 -0.80
N GLY A 40 17.86 -9.10 -1.83
CA GLY A 40 16.71 -9.98 -1.94
C GLY A 40 15.39 -9.23 -2.16
N TYR A 41 14.33 -9.63 -1.47
CA TYR A 41 13.00 -9.01 -1.63
C TYR A 41 12.95 -7.52 -1.25
N ALA A 42 13.78 -7.11 -0.30
CA ALA A 42 13.85 -5.71 0.13
C ALA A 42 14.42 -4.75 -0.93
N SER A 43 15.04 -5.28 -2.00
CA SER A 43 15.55 -4.49 -3.13
C SER A 43 14.58 -4.38 -4.32
N MET A 44 13.35 -4.90 -4.20
CA MET A 44 12.34 -4.83 -5.25
C MET A 44 11.80 -3.41 -5.38
N LEU A 45 11.43 -3.01 -6.59
CA LEU A 45 11.01 -1.63 -6.91
C LEU A 45 9.80 -1.15 -6.10
N GLU A 46 8.87 -2.07 -5.76
CA GLU A 46 7.70 -1.75 -4.95
C GLU A 46 7.99 -1.54 -3.46
N ILE A 47 9.20 -1.83 -3.00
CA ILE A 47 9.52 -1.77 -1.57
C ILE A 47 10.01 -0.37 -1.21
N PRO A 48 9.28 0.35 -0.35
CA PRO A 48 9.72 1.63 0.19
C PRO A 48 11.00 1.50 1.01
N ALA A 49 11.71 2.61 1.19
CA ALA A 49 12.83 2.65 2.11
C ALA A 49 12.38 2.20 3.51
N LEU A 50 13.11 1.23 4.08
CA LEU A 50 12.77 0.67 5.39
C LEU A 50 13.09 1.65 6.52
N LYS A 51 12.18 1.80 7.47
CA LYS A 51 12.47 2.52 8.72
C LYS A 51 13.49 1.76 9.56
N GLY A 52 13.45 0.44 9.50
CA GLY A 52 14.37 -0.43 10.23
C GLY A 52 14.27 -0.30 11.75
N GLY A 53 15.33 -0.77 12.44
CA GLY A 53 15.42 -0.73 13.90
C GLY A 53 14.75 -1.94 14.58
N SER A 54 15.08 -2.16 15.86
CA SER A 54 14.69 -3.35 16.63
C SER A 54 13.18 -3.46 16.93
N MET A 55 12.42 -2.37 16.73
CA MET A 55 10.97 -2.33 16.93
C MET A 55 10.18 -2.48 15.65
N ASN A 56 10.85 -2.74 14.52
CA ASN A 56 10.24 -2.94 13.21
C ASN A 56 10.73 -4.25 12.59
N GLN A 57 9.89 -4.87 11.78
CA GLN A 57 10.24 -6.10 11.05
C GLN A 57 9.77 -6.00 9.60
N PHE A 58 10.70 -6.21 8.67
CA PHE A 58 10.38 -6.41 7.26
C PHE A 58 10.02 -7.88 7.02
N ILE A 59 8.92 -8.12 6.34
CA ILE A 59 8.42 -9.46 6.00
C ILE A 59 8.02 -9.48 4.53
N THR A 60 8.31 -10.58 3.84
CA THR A 60 7.75 -10.90 2.53
C THR A 60 7.04 -12.24 2.59
N HIS A 61 5.72 -12.24 2.42
CA HIS A 61 4.96 -13.46 2.23
C HIS A 61 5.08 -13.94 0.79
N THR A 62 5.32 -15.22 0.62
CA THR A 62 5.52 -15.82 -0.71
C THR A 62 4.58 -17.00 -0.93
N THR A 63 4.36 -17.33 -2.21
CA THR A 63 3.71 -18.56 -2.65
C THR A 63 4.55 -19.24 -3.71
N LYS A 64 4.50 -20.57 -3.75
CA LYS A 64 5.23 -21.33 -4.76
C LYS A 64 4.45 -21.38 -6.08
N ARG A 65 5.17 -21.05 -7.17
CA ARG A 65 4.68 -21.19 -8.53
C ARG A 65 5.75 -21.88 -9.36
N ASN A 66 5.43 -23.02 -9.96
CA ASN A 66 6.40 -23.82 -10.72
C ASN A 66 7.71 -24.07 -9.96
N GLY A 67 7.60 -24.36 -8.65
CA GLY A 67 8.73 -24.61 -7.77
C GLY A 67 9.56 -23.40 -7.33
N LYS A 68 9.19 -22.17 -7.77
CA LYS A 68 9.84 -20.92 -7.37
C LYS A 68 8.96 -20.13 -6.39
N ASP A 69 9.59 -19.42 -5.46
CA ASP A 69 8.89 -18.52 -4.55
C ASP A 69 8.61 -17.19 -5.24
N TYR A 70 7.35 -16.73 -5.17
CA TYR A 70 6.90 -15.43 -5.66
C TYR A 70 6.27 -14.63 -4.53
N PRO A 71 6.61 -13.35 -4.38
CA PRO A 71 5.99 -12.49 -3.39
C PRO A 71 4.47 -12.39 -3.59
N THR A 72 3.74 -12.62 -2.52
CA THR A 72 2.32 -12.29 -2.43
C THR A 72 2.16 -10.81 -2.12
N TYR A 73 2.85 -10.37 -1.09
CA TYR A 73 3.07 -8.98 -0.69
C TYR A 73 4.23 -8.91 0.31
N SER A 74 4.79 -7.71 0.47
CA SER A 74 5.77 -7.39 1.51
C SER A 74 5.22 -6.31 2.43
N LEU A 75 5.79 -6.20 3.63
CA LEU A 75 5.39 -5.21 4.63
C LEU A 75 6.55 -4.83 5.54
N GLU A 76 6.47 -3.66 6.14
CA GLU A 76 7.25 -3.32 7.33
C GLU A 76 6.31 -3.11 8.50
N TYR A 77 6.39 -3.99 9.50
CA TYR A 77 5.53 -4.02 10.68
C TYR A 77 6.18 -3.32 11.87
N SER A 78 5.41 -2.51 12.57
CA SER A 78 5.82 -1.89 13.82
C SER A 78 5.29 -2.65 15.03
N TYR A 79 6.18 -3.14 15.86
CA TYR A 79 5.83 -3.76 17.14
C TYR A 79 5.18 -2.76 18.12
N LYS A 80 5.65 -1.49 18.07
CA LYS A 80 5.11 -0.41 18.90
C LYS A 80 3.64 -0.12 18.62
N TYR A 81 3.27 -0.09 17.35
CA TYR A 81 1.92 0.26 16.90
C TYR A 81 1.04 -0.94 16.61
N LYS A 82 1.59 -2.17 16.65
CA LYS A 82 0.96 -3.42 16.21
C LYS A 82 0.25 -3.27 14.86
N HIS A 83 0.94 -2.62 13.93
CA HIS A 83 0.39 -2.25 12.62
C HIS A 83 1.53 -2.13 11.60
N SER A 84 1.24 -2.41 10.33
CA SER A 84 2.20 -2.20 9.25
C SER A 84 2.26 -0.74 8.84
N TYR A 85 3.46 -0.22 8.61
CA TYR A 85 3.64 1.11 8.00
C TYR A 85 3.07 1.13 6.60
N TRP A 86 3.28 0.06 5.87
CA TRP A 86 2.83 -0.13 4.50
C TRP A 86 2.76 -1.63 4.15
N ILE A 87 1.97 -1.94 3.12
CA ILE A 87 1.95 -3.22 2.40
C ILE A 87 2.27 -2.92 0.95
N ALA A 88 3.26 -3.62 0.39
CA ALA A 88 3.71 -3.44 -0.98
C ALA A 88 3.49 -4.73 -1.80
N TYR A 89 2.96 -4.59 -3.00
CA TYR A 89 2.70 -5.71 -3.91
C TYR A 89 2.62 -5.23 -5.35
N ARG A 90 2.59 -6.17 -6.28
CA ARG A 90 2.46 -5.85 -7.71
C ARG A 90 1.42 -6.72 -8.40
N PHE A 91 0.91 -6.18 -9.49
CA PHE A 91 0.20 -6.93 -10.52
C PHE A 91 1.10 -7.07 -11.74
N ASP A 92 1.21 -8.28 -12.25
CA ASP A 92 1.90 -8.64 -13.48
C ASP A 92 1.18 -9.82 -14.14
N ASN A 93 1.68 -10.33 -15.25
CA ASN A 93 1.07 -11.44 -15.98
C ASN A 93 1.01 -12.77 -15.19
N THR A 94 1.58 -12.83 -13.99
CA THR A 94 1.54 -13.98 -13.09
C THR A 94 0.48 -13.87 -12.00
N THR A 95 -0.18 -12.71 -11.87
CA THR A 95 -1.12 -12.40 -10.77
C THR A 95 -2.59 -12.54 -11.15
N GLY A 96 -2.87 -12.97 -12.37
CA GLY A 96 -4.24 -13.27 -12.81
C GLY A 96 -4.80 -14.53 -12.14
N GLY A 97 -6.07 -14.50 -11.76
CA GLY A 97 -6.74 -15.65 -11.15
C GLY A 97 -8.09 -15.30 -10.55
N ASN A 98 -8.86 -16.31 -10.17
CA ASN A 98 -10.18 -16.16 -9.58
C ASN A 98 -10.53 -17.35 -8.66
N VAL A 99 -9.72 -17.59 -7.63
CA VAL A 99 -10.01 -18.65 -6.65
C VAL A 99 -11.09 -18.24 -5.64
N GLY A 100 -11.60 -17.01 -5.74
CA GLY A 100 -12.57 -16.46 -4.80
C GLY A 100 -11.96 -16.07 -3.44
N ARG A 101 -12.81 -15.61 -2.53
CA ARG A 101 -12.43 -15.21 -1.18
C ARG A 101 -12.30 -16.43 -0.28
N ASN A 102 -11.10 -16.67 0.25
CA ASN A 102 -10.77 -17.76 1.16
C ASN A 102 -10.44 -17.20 2.55
N GLU A 103 -11.45 -16.72 3.27
CA GLU A 103 -11.29 -16.07 4.57
C GLU A 103 -10.59 -16.98 5.59
N ALA A 104 -9.49 -16.45 6.17
CA ALA A 104 -8.64 -17.19 7.10
C ALA A 104 -7.92 -16.25 8.08
N TYR A 105 -8.68 -15.36 8.76
CA TYR A 105 -8.08 -14.41 9.72
C TYR A 105 -7.29 -15.13 10.81
N LYS A 106 -6.02 -14.79 10.91
CA LYS A 106 -5.11 -15.29 11.93
C LYS A 106 -3.94 -14.33 12.18
N PRO A 107 -3.28 -14.41 13.35
CA PRO A 107 -2.01 -13.70 13.54
C PRO A 107 -1.03 -14.05 12.42
N ASP A 108 -0.20 -13.08 12.05
CA ASP A 108 0.86 -13.31 11.08
C ASP A 108 1.89 -14.30 11.68
N PRO A 109 2.16 -15.44 11.01
CA PRO A 109 3.07 -16.46 11.53
C PRO A 109 4.53 -16.02 11.59
N GLU A 110 4.91 -14.99 10.83
CA GLU A 110 6.29 -14.44 10.83
C GLU A 110 6.54 -13.44 11.97
N LEU A 111 5.49 -13.02 12.69
CA LEU A 111 5.62 -12.09 13.81
C LEU A 111 5.73 -12.82 15.14
N PRO A 112 6.58 -12.33 16.06
CA PRO A 112 6.56 -12.80 17.45
C PRO A 112 5.18 -12.62 18.06
N SER A 113 4.66 -13.65 18.74
CA SER A 113 3.26 -13.73 19.20
C SER A 113 2.83 -12.57 20.10
N GLN A 114 3.76 -11.98 20.87
CA GLN A 114 3.49 -10.83 21.74
C GLN A 114 3.22 -9.53 20.97
N TYR A 115 3.72 -9.42 19.74
CA TYR A 115 3.55 -8.24 18.89
C TYR A 115 2.51 -8.43 17.80
N ALA A 116 2.12 -9.67 17.50
CA ALA A 116 1.15 -9.97 16.48
C ALA A 116 -0.26 -9.54 16.89
N ALA A 117 -0.92 -8.74 16.06
CA ALA A 117 -2.35 -8.46 16.21
C ALA A 117 -3.16 -9.74 15.99
N LYS A 118 -4.33 -9.84 16.68
CA LYS A 118 -5.22 -10.99 16.63
C LYS A 118 -6.59 -10.61 16.08
N HIS A 119 -7.27 -11.55 15.45
CA HIS A 119 -8.63 -11.36 14.94
C HIS A 119 -9.60 -10.81 16.00
N ASN A 120 -9.52 -11.33 17.22
CA ASN A 120 -10.40 -10.94 18.33
C ASN A 120 -10.09 -9.54 18.90
N ASP A 121 -8.96 -8.93 18.55
CA ASP A 121 -8.65 -7.57 19.00
C ASP A 121 -9.60 -6.54 18.38
N TYR A 122 -10.18 -6.86 17.22
CA TYR A 122 -11.15 -6.02 16.53
C TYR A 122 -12.59 -6.19 17.01
N THR A 123 -12.88 -7.23 17.83
CA THR A 123 -14.24 -7.50 18.33
C THR A 123 -14.69 -6.37 19.25
N ASN A 124 -15.84 -5.77 18.93
CA ASN A 124 -16.43 -4.62 19.64
C ASN A 124 -15.53 -3.39 19.69
N SER A 125 -14.58 -3.24 18.74
CA SER A 125 -13.67 -2.10 18.67
C SER A 125 -14.31 -0.85 18.05
N GLY A 126 -15.43 -0.99 17.34
CA GLY A 126 -16.02 0.08 16.53
C GLY A 126 -15.38 0.20 15.13
N TYR A 127 -14.38 -0.63 14.82
CA TYR A 127 -13.68 -0.64 13.53
C TYR A 127 -13.84 -1.97 12.81
N THR A 128 -13.84 -1.91 11.48
CA THR A 128 -13.80 -3.09 10.62
C THR A 128 -12.35 -3.57 10.43
N ARG A 129 -12.21 -4.81 9.99
CA ARG A 129 -10.92 -5.42 9.59
C ARG A 129 -10.64 -5.04 8.15
N GLY A 130 -10.12 -3.83 7.94
CA GLY A 130 -9.81 -3.31 6.61
C GLY A 130 -8.51 -3.92 6.08
N HIS A 131 -8.56 -4.54 4.90
CA HIS A 131 -7.38 -5.03 4.22
C HIS A 131 -6.57 -3.87 3.63
N LEU A 132 -5.24 -3.94 3.72
CA LEU A 132 -4.35 -3.07 2.96
C LEU A 132 -4.06 -3.67 1.58
N CYS A 133 -3.59 -4.92 1.50
CA CYS A 133 -3.64 -5.71 0.27
C CYS A 133 -4.98 -6.44 0.22
N ALA A 134 -5.88 -6.05 -0.66
CA ALA A 134 -7.22 -6.63 -0.74
C ALA A 134 -7.17 -8.13 -1.10
N SER A 135 -8.10 -8.93 -0.55
CA SER A 135 -8.17 -10.35 -0.88
C SER A 135 -8.46 -10.58 -2.36
N SER A 136 -9.22 -9.69 -2.98
CA SER A 136 -9.48 -9.68 -4.42
C SER A 136 -8.21 -9.45 -5.26
N ASP A 137 -7.20 -8.77 -4.74
CA ASP A 137 -5.94 -8.52 -5.46
C ASP A 137 -5.03 -9.77 -5.52
N ARG A 138 -5.32 -10.80 -4.73
CA ARG A 138 -4.50 -12.02 -4.59
C ARG A 138 -5.32 -13.28 -4.81
N GLN A 139 -6.01 -13.36 -5.95
CA GLN A 139 -6.86 -14.50 -6.31
C GLN A 139 -6.20 -15.50 -7.27
N TYR A 140 -4.91 -15.42 -7.49
CA TYR A 140 -4.19 -16.34 -8.36
C TYR A 140 -3.92 -17.72 -7.72
N SER A 141 -3.99 -17.81 -6.38
CA SER A 141 -3.99 -19.08 -5.66
C SER A 141 -4.73 -18.96 -4.32
N LYS A 142 -5.23 -20.08 -3.81
CA LYS A 142 -5.89 -20.15 -2.50
C LYS A 142 -4.95 -19.69 -1.39
N GLU A 143 -3.68 -20.13 -1.42
CA GLU A 143 -2.66 -19.76 -0.45
C GLU A 143 -2.41 -18.26 -0.45
N ALA A 144 -2.18 -17.64 -1.63
CA ALA A 144 -2.00 -16.20 -1.75
C ALA A 144 -3.18 -15.42 -1.21
N ASN A 145 -4.42 -15.88 -1.49
CA ASN A 145 -5.62 -15.27 -0.98
C ASN A 145 -5.72 -15.39 0.56
N GLN A 146 -5.42 -16.55 1.13
CA GLN A 146 -5.41 -16.76 2.57
C GLN A 146 -4.36 -15.91 3.29
N GLN A 147 -3.20 -15.65 2.70
CA GLN A 147 -2.17 -14.77 3.26
C GLN A 147 -2.69 -13.34 3.44
N THR A 148 -3.62 -12.85 2.61
CA THR A 148 -4.19 -11.50 2.78
C THR A 148 -4.99 -11.34 4.07
N PHE A 149 -5.37 -12.42 4.74
CA PHE A 149 -6.07 -12.43 6.03
C PHE A 149 -5.15 -12.49 7.24
N TYR A 150 -3.83 -12.44 7.05
CA TYR A 150 -2.91 -12.24 8.18
C TYR A 150 -3.16 -10.87 8.80
N MET A 151 -3.21 -10.83 10.13
CA MET A 151 -3.58 -9.60 10.86
C MET A 151 -2.55 -8.47 10.69
N SER A 152 -1.35 -8.75 10.20
CA SER A 152 -0.37 -7.75 9.77
C SER A 152 -0.79 -6.95 8.53
N ASN A 153 -1.65 -7.54 7.68
CA ASN A 153 -2.26 -6.89 6.51
C ASN A 153 -3.56 -6.15 6.84
N ILE A 154 -4.01 -6.18 8.10
CA ILE A 154 -5.30 -5.64 8.52
C ILE A 154 -5.10 -4.36 9.33
N SER A 155 -5.86 -3.34 8.97
CA SER A 155 -5.89 -2.03 9.63
C SER A 155 -7.27 -1.73 10.20
N PRO A 156 -7.37 -1.03 11.35
CA PRO A 156 -8.62 -0.50 11.83
C PRO A 156 -9.18 0.53 10.84
N GLN A 157 -10.26 0.20 10.16
CA GLN A 157 -10.94 1.09 9.22
C GLN A 157 -12.39 1.32 9.69
N SER A 158 -12.85 2.58 9.62
CA SER A 158 -14.24 2.90 9.94
C SER A 158 -15.20 2.22 8.95
N GLY A 159 -16.14 1.44 9.45
CA GLY A 159 -17.23 0.87 8.63
C GLY A 159 -18.26 1.91 8.20
N ASN A 160 -18.26 3.08 8.84
CA ASN A 160 -19.17 4.17 8.52
C ASN A 160 -18.52 5.12 7.51
N GLY A 161 -18.80 4.92 6.25
CA GLY A 161 -18.44 5.81 5.15
C GLY A 161 -16.98 5.81 4.72
N PHE A 162 -16.08 5.01 5.33
CA PHE A 162 -14.69 4.84 4.88
C PHE A 162 -14.51 3.47 4.21
N ASN A 163 -14.47 2.38 4.97
CA ASN A 163 -14.41 1.02 4.46
C ASN A 163 -15.82 0.53 4.09
N GLN A 164 -16.43 1.20 3.16
CA GLN A 164 -17.81 0.95 2.74
C GLN A 164 -17.95 1.22 1.23
N SER A 165 -18.71 0.37 0.54
CA SER A 165 -18.98 0.54 -0.89
C SER A 165 -19.49 1.94 -1.22
N GLY A 166 -18.89 2.58 -2.24
CA GLY A 166 -19.20 3.93 -2.69
C GLY A 166 -18.53 5.06 -1.90
N SER A 167 -17.66 4.77 -0.92
CA SER A 167 -16.75 5.77 -0.34
C SER A 167 -15.61 6.08 -1.30
N ALA A 168 -14.93 7.22 -1.11
CA ALA A 168 -13.75 7.56 -1.91
C ALA A 168 -12.65 6.50 -1.76
N TRP A 169 -12.41 5.98 -0.53
CA TRP A 169 -11.43 4.93 -0.29
C TRP A 169 -11.73 3.67 -1.08
N ASN A 170 -12.93 3.09 -0.90
CA ASN A 170 -13.32 1.88 -1.61
C ASN A 170 -13.32 2.07 -3.14
N THR A 171 -13.84 3.22 -3.63
CA THR A 171 -13.80 3.53 -5.07
C THR A 171 -12.38 3.67 -5.60
N GLY A 172 -11.43 4.20 -4.80
CA GLY A 172 -10.01 4.25 -5.13
C GLY A 172 -9.41 2.85 -5.22
N GLU A 173 -9.70 1.98 -4.25
CA GLU A 173 -9.26 0.57 -4.26
C GLU A 173 -9.79 -0.19 -5.47
N ASP A 174 -11.08 -0.04 -5.80
CA ASP A 174 -11.71 -0.67 -6.98
C ASP A 174 -11.01 -0.23 -8.28
N LYS A 175 -10.60 1.04 -8.38
CA LYS A 175 -9.86 1.54 -9.56
C LYS A 175 -8.47 0.93 -9.66
N VAL A 176 -7.71 0.92 -8.57
CA VAL A 176 -6.36 0.31 -8.53
C VAL A 176 -6.45 -1.18 -8.88
N GLN A 177 -7.45 -1.89 -8.34
CA GLN A 177 -7.70 -3.28 -8.66
C GLN A 177 -8.03 -3.49 -10.15
N ALA A 178 -8.91 -2.65 -10.73
CA ALA A 178 -9.28 -2.72 -12.15
C ALA A 178 -8.04 -2.50 -13.04
N TRP A 179 -7.17 -1.55 -12.69
CA TRP A 179 -5.89 -1.37 -13.38
C TRP A 179 -5.02 -2.62 -13.27
N GLY A 180 -4.89 -3.20 -12.07
CA GLY A 180 -4.14 -4.42 -11.83
C GLY A 180 -4.65 -5.62 -12.65
N TYR A 181 -5.95 -5.82 -12.74
CA TYR A 181 -6.53 -6.88 -13.58
C TYR A 181 -6.28 -6.69 -15.08
N ASN A 182 -6.26 -5.44 -15.55
CA ASN A 182 -5.89 -5.16 -16.94
C ASN A 182 -4.41 -5.48 -17.19
N ILE A 183 -3.52 -5.13 -16.24
CA ILE A 183 -2.09 -5.41 -16.29
C ILE A 183 -1.82 -6.91 -16.30
N SER A 184 -2.56 -7.72 -15.57
CA SER A 184 -2.36 -9.18 -15.51
C SER A 184 -2.52 -9.88 -16.86
N ARG A 185 -2.97 -9.16 -17.89
CA ARG A 185 -3.12 -9.64 -19.28
C ARG A 185 -2.07 -9.05 -20.23
N SER A 186 -1.09 -8.33 -19.72
CA SER A 186 -0.06 -7.63 -20.50
C SER A 186 1.35 -7.98 -20.00
N THR A 187 2.37 -7.41 -20.62
CA THR A 187 3.77 -7.48 -20.15
C THR A 187 4.14 -6.35 -19.21
N ASP A 188 3.19 -5.48 -18.90
CA ASP A 188 3.37 -4.35 -18.01
C ASP A 188 3.33 -4.78 -16.53
N THR A 189 3.67 -3.87 -15.64
CA THR A 189 3.60 -4.11 -14.20
C THR A 189 2.97 -2.91 -13.51
N LEU A 190 2.08 -3.16 -12.54
CA LEU A 190 1.54 -2.18 -11.63
C LEU A 190 2.05 -2.49 -10.23
N TYR A 191 2.85 -1.59 -9.68
CA TYR A 191 3.32 -1.65 -8.30
C TYR A 191 2.39 -0.84 -7.42
N VAL A 192 2.05 -1.38 -6.26
CA VAL A 192 1.09 -0.77 -5.34
C VAL A 192 1.66 -0.83 -3.93
N VAL A 193 1.66 0.33 -3.26
CA VAL A 193 1.96 0.44 -1.83
C VAL A 193 0.77 1.07 -1.16
N LYS A 194 0.20 0.39 -0.17
CA LYS A 194 -0.94 0.91 0.62
C LYS A 194 -0.58 0.93 2.09
N GLY A 195 -1.11 1.90 2.83
CA GLY A 195 -0.92 1.94 4.27
C GLY A 195 -1.89 2.87 4.97
N GLY A 196 -1.89 2.77 6.29
CA GLY A 196 -2.45 3.78 7.17
C GLY A 196 -1.31 4.52 7.87
N THR A 197 -1.44 5.82 8.03
CA THR A 197 -0.42 6.60 8.72
C THR A 197 -0.30 6.17 10.18
N ILE A 198 0.87 5.71 10.59
CA ILE A 198 1.20 5.39 11.97
C ILE A 198 2.47 6.11 12.39
N GLY A 199 2.43 6.72 13.54
CA GLY A 199 3.51 7.55 14.04
C GLY A 199 2.99 8.57 15.06
N GLU A 200 3.89 9.32 15.64
CA GLU A 200 3.52 10.38 16.55
C GLU A 200 2.72 11.45 15.79
N GLY A 201 1.58 11.86 16.36
CA GLY A 201 0.70 12.81 15.71
C GLY A 201 -0.15 12.27 14.54
N MET A 202 0.14 11.07 14.03
CA MET A 202 -0.48 10.50 12.83
C MET A 202 -1.54 9.42 13.11
N ILE A 203 -1.87 9.20 14.37
CA ILE A 203 -2.91 8.25 14.81
C ILE A 203 -4.06 8.96 15.51
N LYS A 204 -5.26 8.38 15.47
CA LYS A 204 -6.44 8.84 16.20
C LYS A 204 -6.51 8.28 17.63
N GLY A 205 -5.81 7.18 17.89
CA GLY A 205 -5.85 6.42 19.12
C GLY A 205 -5.51 4.96 18.86
N TYR A 206 -6.00 4.08 19.73
CA TYR A 206 -5.73 2.65 19.64
C TYR A 206 -7.02 1.84 19.88
N ILE A 207 -7.18 0.72 19.20
CA ILE A 207 -8.12 -0.33 19.65
C ILE A 207 -7.43 -1.16 20.74
N LYS A 208 -8.16 -1.43 21.82
CA LYS A 208 -7.66 -2.16 23.02
C LYS A 208 -6.32 -1.63 23.56
N ASN A 209 -6.04 -0.34 23.37
CA ASN A 209 -4.80 0.33 23.77
C ASN A 209 -3.51 -0.23 23.12
N GLU A 210 -3.63 -0.98 22.02
CA GLU A 210 -2.50 -1.66 21.41
C GLU A 210 -2.34 -1.40 19.92
N ILE A 211 -3.42 -1.53 19.12
CA ILE A 211 -3.35 -1.42 17.66
C ILE A 211 -3.69 0.00 17.26
N ALA A 212 -2.75 0.68 16.60
CA ALA A 212 -2.92 2.06 16.18
C ALA A 212 -4.06 2.23 15.17
N ILE A 213 -4.84 3.30 15.34
CA ILE A 213 -5.89 3.72 14.42
C ILE A 213 -5.34 4.88 13.57
N PRO A 214 -5.08 4.70 12.27
CA PRO A 214 -4.54 5.74 11.41
C PRO A 214 -5.45 6.98 11.32
N LYS A 215 -4.86 8.17 11.20
CA LYS A 215 -5.58 9.39 10.83
C LYS A 215 -5.87 9.47 9.34
N TYR A 216 -4.95 8.94 8.52
CA TYR A 216 -5.05 8.95 7.07
C TYR A 216 -4.71 7.57 6.54
N PHE A 217 -5.20 7.31 5.32
CA PHE A 217 -4.80 6.17 4.52
C PHE A 217 -4.25 6.64 3.20
N PHE A 218 -3.32 5.88 2.64
CA PHE A 218 -2.66 6.22 1.38
C PHE A 218 -2.55 5.02 0.45
N MET A 219 -2.43 5.34 -0.84
CA MET A 219 -2.01 4.42 -1.89
C MET A 219 -0.98 5.13 -2.76
N ALA A 220 0.20 4.54 -2.93
CA ALA A 220 1.17 4.91 -3.95
C ALA A 220 1.11 3.85 -5.05
N VAL A 221 0.97 4.27 -6.29
CA VAL A 221 0.80 3.39 -7.44
C VAL A 221 1.80 3.78 -8.51
N LEU A 222 2.61 2.82 -8.98
CA LEU A 222 3.57 2.99 -10.06
C LEU A 222 3.24 2.01 -11.18
N PHE A 223 2.95 2.53 -12.36
CA PHE A 223 2.80 1.78 -13.58
C PHE A 223 4.12 1.76 -14.35
N ARG A 224 4.50 0.59 -14.85
CA ARG A 224 5.66 0.38 -15.71
C ARG A 224 5.26 -0.32 -17.00
N SER A 225 5.67 0.25 -18.15
CA SER A 225 5.57 -0.38 -19.47
C SER A 225 6.89 -0.19 -20.20
N GLY A 226 7.68 -1.26 -20.33
CA GLY A 226 9.07 -1.18 -20.79
C GLY A 226 9.89 -0.24 -19.89
N ASP A 227 10.44 0.83 -20.49
CA ASP A 227 11.20 1.87 -19.77
C ASP A 227 10.37 3.10 -19.39
N ASN A 228 9.05 3.04 -19.60
CA ASN A 228 8.15 4.13 -19.25
C ASN A 228 7.52 3.89 -17.88
N TYR A 229 7.50 4.92 -17.05
CA TYR A 229 6.95 4.92 -15.71
C TYR A 229 5.91 6.03 -15.55
N LYS A 230 4.82 5.72 -14.83
CA LYS A 230 3.81 6.69 -14.39
C LYS A 230 3.43 6.38 -12.96
N ALA A 231 3.45 7.39 -12.10
CA ALA A 231 3.13 7.20 -10.70
C ALA A 231 2.06 8.20 -10.22
N ILE A 232 1.27 7.79 -9.24
CA ILE A 232 0.24 8.63 -8.62
C ILE A 232 0.05 8.20 -7.17
N GLY A 233 -0.17 9.19 -6.31
CA GLY A 233 -0.52 9.02 -4.91
C GLY A 233 -1.97 9.33 -4.60
N PHE A 234 -2.53 8.66 -3.60
CA PHE A 234 -3.79 9.00 -2.95
C PHE A 234 -3.53 9.18 -1.46
N TYR A 235 -4.06 10.24 -0.87
CA TYR A 235 -3.96 10.50 0.56
C TYR A 235 -5.31 10.92 1.11
N MET A 236 -5.95 10.08 1.90
CA MET A 236 -7.34 10.22 2.31
C MET A 236 -7.49 10.30 3.82
N PRO A 237 -8.24 11.27 4.36
CA PRO A 237 -8.55 11.29 5.78
C PRO A 237 -9.41 10.07 6.16
N HIS A 238 -9.11 9.48 7.30
CA HIS A 238 -9.86 8.34 7.82
C HIS A 238 -11.18 8.81 8.45
N GLU A 239 -12.12 9.24 7.64
CA GLU A 239 -13.43 9.75 8.05
C GLU A 239 -14.53 9.25 7.11
N ASN A 240 -15.76 9.72 7.27
CA ASN A 240 -16.84 9.40 6.32
C ASN A 240 -16.59 10.12 4.99
N LEU A 241 -16.21 9.37 3.97
CA LEU A 241 -15.95 9.83 2.60
C LEU A 241 -17.04 9.35 1.62
N LYS A 242 -18.23 9.02 2.10
CA LYS A 242 -19.32 8.48 1.29
C LYS A 242 -20.51 9.42 1.22
N ASP A 243 -20.95 9.91 2.35
CA ASP A 243 -22.24 10.61 2.46
C ASP A 243 -22.16 12.07 1.97
N ASP A 244 -20.96 12.66 1.96
CA ASP A 244 -20.73 13.99 1.44
C ASP A 244 -20.38 13.91 -0.07
N PRO A 245 -21.21 14.46 -0.97
CA PRO A 245 -20.95 14.48 -2.41
C PRO A 245 -19.59 15.10 -2.76
N ASP A 246 -19.14 16.04 -1.93
CA ASP A 246 -17.84 16.70 -2.11
C ASP A 246 -16.64 15.85 -1.67
N LYS A 247 -16.84 14.81 -0.89
CA LYS A 247 -15.78 13.94 -0.37
C LYS A 247 -15.69 12.57 -1.04
N LYS A 248 -16.73 12.11 -1.73
CA LYS A 248 -16.81 10.73 -2.27
C LYS A 248 -16.01 10.48 -3.55
N ASP A 249 -15.53 11.53 -4.23
CA ASP A 249 -14.72 11.35 -5.43
C ASP A 249 -13.25 11.15 -5.06
N PRO A 250 -12.65 9.95 -5.33
CA PRO A 250 -11.24 9.68 -5.01
C PRO A 250 -10.27 10.61 -5.73
N LYS A 251 -10.67 11.25 -6.84
CA LYS A 251 -9.82 12.21 -7.56
C LYS A 251 -9.44 13.44 -6.73
N LYS A 252 -10.24 13.79 -5.73
CA LYS A 252 -9.94 14.92 -4.83
C LYS A 252 -8.76 14.67 -3.90
N TYR A 253 -8.33 13.43 -3.79
CA TYR A 253 -7.25 12.99 -2.91
C TYR A 253 -5.99 12.57 -3.67
N LEU A 254 -5.93 12.90 -4.98
CA LEU A 254 -4.78 12.63 -5.81
C LEU A 254 -3.64 13.62 -5.51
N MET A 255 -2.41 13.10 -5.49
CA MET A 255 -1.20 13.91 -5.37
C MET A 255 -0.02 13.24 -6.09
N SER A 256 1.09 13.97 -6.22
CA SER A 256 2.35 13.39 -6.68
C SER A 256 2.91 12.44 -5.63
N ILE A 257 3.83 11.57 -6.04
CA ILE A 257 4.55 10.71 -5.09
C ILE A 257 5.38 11.55 -4.13
N ASP A 258 6.12 12.57 -4.60
CA ASP A 258 6.91 13.47 -3.75
C ASP A 258 6.05 14.13 -2.65
N ALA A 259 4.82 14.57 -2.98
CA ALA A 259 3.90 15.12 -1.99
C ALA A 259 3.41 14.06 -1.00
N LEU A 260 3.15 12.83 -1.48
CA LEU A 260 2.75 11.72 -0.61
C LEU A 260 3.88 11.32 0.35
N GLU A 261 5.13 11.36 -0.10
CA GLU A 261 6.32 11.13 0.73
C GLU A 261 6.45 12.16 1.84
N GLN A 262 6.20 13.44 1.51
CA GLN A 262 6.19 14.51 2.52
C GLN A 262 5.10 14.31 3.58
N GLU A 263 3.90 13.88 3.18
CA GLU A 263 2.79 13.63 4.09
C GLU A 263 2.97 12.38 4.95
N THR A 264 3.58 11.33 4.40
CA THR A 264 3.69 10.02 5.07
C THR A 264 5.03 9.80 5.75
N GLY A 265 6.08 10.50 5.32
CA GLY A 265 7.47 10.24 5.71
C GLY A 265 7.99 8.88 5.25
N ILE A 266 7.43 8.35 4.15
CA ILE A 266 7.82 7.09 3.51
C ILE A 266 8.39 7.43 2.15
N ASP A 267 9.62 6.98 1.87
CA ASP A 267 10.29 7.09 0.56
C ASP A 267 9.83 5.90 -0.29
N PHE A 268 9.06 6.21 -1.32
CA PHE A 268 8.46 5.18 -2.18
C PHE A 268 9.33 4.78 -3.37
N PHE A 269 9.25 4.14 -4.29
CA PHE A 269 9.81 3.67 -5.56
C PHE A 269 11.26 4.14 -5.87
#